data_6e4c881eed5a936ca5f45893ac7ddc9b
#
_entry.id   6e4c881eed5a936ca5f45893ac7ddc9b
#
_cell.length_a   1.000
_cell.length_b   1.000
_cell.length_c   1.000
_cell.angle_alpha   90.00
_cell.angle_beta   90.00
_cell.angle_gamma   90.00
#
_symmetry.space_group_name_H-M   'P 1'
#
loop_
_entity.id
_entity.type
_entity.pdbx_description
1 polymer ?
#
loop_
_entity_poly.entity_id
_entity_poly.type
_entity_poly.pdbx_seq_one_letter_code
_entity_poly.pdbx_strand_id
1 'polypeptide(L)'
;MRRTMFCMIFSLFVGGMMAQPGDNQTTVDVQVRPRAEYRNGALFPRDRGELPARFIANRARLSLGYERSQLEMRLSAQHVGVWGQDPQIDRNGRFILNEAWAKLRFGHGLFAKLGRQPLSYDDERILGALDWNMAGRYHDALKLGYESRRDLLHLILAFNQNDERVIGGTYYHPGAQPYKSMQTLWYAHTDEHFRVSALAMNLGLEGGTADRAETRYQQTFGVNLGVRPDRALDLSGAFYYQMGRTAADVSISAWMAALRANIHATEGLSFQLGSDYLSGDKRESTRFEAFNPLYGTHHKFYGAMDYFYASPFANGLNPGLWDNYAGLNVAVTPSLSLGATGHYF
;
A
#
# COMPACT_ATOMS: atom_id res chain seq x y z
N MET A 1 25.00 -4.02 -22.98
CA MET A 1 23.79 -3.64 -23.77
C MET A 1 22.81 -2.96 -22.81
N ARG A 2 22.53 -1.68 -23.04
CA ARG A 2 21.69 -0.83 -22.18
C ARG A 2 20.24 -1.32 -22.17
N ARG A 3 19.70 -1.54 -20.99
CA ARG A 3 18.30 -1.89 -20.74
C ARG A 3 17.50 -0.59 -20.60
N THR A 4 16.60 -0.31 -21.50
CA THR A 4 15.67 0.81 -21.37
C THR A 4 14.28 0.25 -21.20
N MET A 5 13.73 0.40 -19.98
CA MET A 5 12.31 0.23 -19.73
C MET A 5 11.66 1.58 -19.98
N PHE A 6 10.94 1.72 -21.09
CA PHE A 6 10.17 2.93 -21.39
C PHE A 6 8.75 2.71 -20.88
N CYS A 7 8.40 3.40 -19.81
CA CYS A 7 7.04 3.45 -19.33
C CYS A 7 6.49 4.87 -19.60
N MET A 8 5.61 5.02 -20.58
CA MET A 8 4.88 6.27 -20.81
C MET A 8 3.56 6.20 -20.02
N ILE A 9 3.45 6.98 -18.96
CA ILE A 9 2.21 7.15 -18.21
C ILE A 9 1.51 8.40 -18.74
N PHE A 10 0.40 8.21 -19.46
CA PHE A 10 -0.53 9.28 -19.79
C PHE A 10 -1.70 9.22 -18.78
N SER A 11 -1.80 10.20 -17.91
CA SER A 11 -2.98 10.38 -17.05
C SER A 11 -3.79 11.56 -17.58
N LEU A 12 -4.95 11.29 -18.17
CA LEU A 12 -5.94 12.31 -18.47
C LEU A 12 -6.86 12.47 -17.23
N PHE A 13 -6.71 13.58 -16.53
CA PHE A 13 -7.69 14.03 -15.54
C PHE A 13 -8.79 14.78 -16.28
N VAL A 14 -9.99 14.22 -16.35
CA VAL A 14 -11.19 14.97 -16.74
C VAL A 14 -11.74 15.60 -15.46
N GLY A 15 -11.79 16.93 -15.44
CA GLY A 15 -12.12 17.73 -14.27
C GLY A 15 -13.45 17.35 -13.61
N GLY A 16 -13.46 17.37 -12.28
CA GLY A 16 -14.66 17.16 -11.48
C GLY A 16 -15.66 18.33 -11.64
N MET A 17 -16.92 18.00 -11.83
CA MET A 17 -18.01 18.98 -11.68
C MET A 17 -18.28 19.18 -10.18
N MET A 18 -18.02 20.38 -9.68
CA MET A 18 -18.41 20.81 -8.33
C MET A 18 -19.83 21.35 -8.37
N ALA A 19 -20.71 20.82 -7.53
CA ALA A 19 -22.01 21.46 -7.26
C ALA A 19 -21.81 22.71 -6.39
N GLN A 20 -22.64 23.73 -6.58
CA GLN A 20 -22.56 24.99 -5.82
C GLN A 20 -22.71 24.80 -4.30
N PRO A 21 -22.13 25.71 -3.48
CA PRO A 21 -22.04 25.56 -2.03
C PRO A 21 -23.43 25.68 -1.38
N GLY A 22 -23.98 24.53 -1.02
CA GLY A 22 -25.00 24.32 -0.02
C GLY A 22 -24.41 23.37 1.02
N ASP A 23 -25.11 23.03 2.10
CA ASP A 23 -24.70 22.11 3.15
C ASP A 23 -24.30 20.69 2.65
N ASN A 24 -24.47 20.42 1.36
CA ASN A 24 -24.22 19.13 0.72
C ASN A 24 -23.27 19.30 -0.47
N GLN A 25 -22.19 18.52 -0.48
CA GLN A 25 -21.25 18.47 -1.60
C GLN A 25 -21.31 17.11 -2.29
N THR A 26 -21.51 17.11 -3.61
CA THR A 26 -21.41 15.92 -4.45
C THR A 26 -20.23 16.07 -5.40
N THR A 27 -19.39 15.03 -5.48
CA THR A 27 -18.25 14.98 -6.38
C THR A 27 -18.39 13.81 -7.34
N VAL A 28 -18.04 14.05 -8.61
CA VAL A 28 -17.92 13.01 -9.64
C VAL A 28 -16.51 13.10 -10.20
N ASP A 29 -15.79 11.99 -10.18
CA ASP A 29 -14.44 11.89 -10.72
C ASP A 29 -14.37 10.73 -11.70
N VAL A 30 -13.79 10.97 -12.87
CA VAL A 30 -13.55 9.96 -13.91
C VAL A 30 -12.07 9.90 -14.19
N GLN A 31 -11.51 8.72 -14.07
CA GLN A 31 -10.10 8.46 -14.38
C GLN A 31 -10.00 7.44 -15.52
N VAL A 32 -9.27 7.81 -16.58
CA VAL A 32 -8.84 6.88 -17.63
C VAL A 32 -7.31 6.88 -17.63
N ARG A 33 -6.70 5.72 -17.35
CA ARG A 33 -5.25 5.58 -17.21
C ARG A 33 -4.72 4.43 -18.08
N PRO A 34 -4.50 4.67 -19.39
CA PRO A 34 -3.77 3.73 -20.24
C PRO A 34 -2.28 3.75 -19.88
N ARG A 35 -1.64 2.59 -19.96
CA ARG A 35 -0.20 2.42 -19.75
C ARG A 35 0.35 1.47 -20.80
N ALA A 36 1.09 2.01 -21.77
CA ALA A 36 1.81 1.20 -22.75
C ALA A 36 3.08 0.64 -22.10
N GLU A 37 3.30 -0.66 -22.26
CA GLU A 37 4.44 -1.36 -21.70
C GLU A 37 5.21 -2.14 -22.78
N TYR A 38 6.54 -2.06 -22.68
CA TYR A 38 7.48 -2.92 -23.38
C TYR A 38 8.31 -3.63 -22.32
N ARG A 39 8.18 -4.95 -22.22
CA ARG A 39 8.87 -5.77 -21.22
C ARG A 39 9.88 -6.69 -21.90
N ASN A 40 11.15 -6.46 -21.64
CA ASN A 40 12.25 -7.32 -22.09
C ASN A 40 12.76 -8.18 -20.93
N GLY A 41 11.90 -9.09 -20.45
CA GLY A 41 11.98 -9.74 -19.15
C GLY A 41 11.18 -8.98 -18.09
N ALA A 42 11.12 -9.51 -16.86
CA ALA A 42 10.51 -8.87 -15.70
C ALA A 42 11.58 -8.71 -14.59
N LEU A 43 11.44 -9.39 -13.47
CA LEU A 43 12.47 -9.48 -12.42
C LEU A 43 13.75 -10.16 -12.95
N PHE A 44 13.60 -11.14 -13.84
CA PHE A 44 14.70 -11.80 -14.55
C PHE A 44 14.80 -11.36 -16.00
N PRO A 45 15.99 -11.41 -16.59
CA PRO A 45 16.14 -11.30 -18.02
C PRO A 45 15.33 -12.39 -18.73
N ARG A 46 14.73 -12.08 -19.86
CA ARG A 46 14.11 -13.10 -20.72
C ARG A 46 15.17 -14.11 -21.21
N ASP A 47 14.74 -15.32 -21.47
CA ASP A 47 15.60 -16.36 -22.02
C ASP A 47 15.99 -16.07 -23.47
N ARG A 48 17.08 -16.74 -23.92
CA ARG A 48 17.55 -16.58 -25.28
C ARG A 48 16.53 -17.18 -26.25
N GLY A 49 16.03 -16.35 -27.17
CA GLY A 49 15.00 -16.73 -28.15
C GLY A 49 13.59 -16.30 -27.79
N GLU A 50 13.32 -15.93 -26.55
CA GLU A 50 12.04 -15.33 -26.19
C GLU A 50 11.88 -13.93 -26.78
N LEU A 51 10.63 -13.57 -27.12
CA LEU A 51 10.29 -12.22 -27.60
C LEU A 51 9.87 -11.34 -26.43
N PRO A 52 10.20 -10.03 -26.47
CA PRO A 52 9.73 -9.09 -25.47
C PRO A 52 8.20 -8.90 -25.56
N ALA A 53 7.56 -8.78 -24.43
CA ALA A 53 6.13 -8.51 -24.36
C ALA A 53 5.80 -7.03 -24.64
N ARG A 54 4.66 -6.79 -25.31
CA ARG A 54 4.15 -5.44 -25.62
C ARG A 54 2.65 -5.45 -25.42
N PHE A 55 2.16 -4.53 -24.60
CA PHE A 55 0.73 -4.41 -24.33
C PHE A 55 0.38 -3.02 -23.79
N ILE A 56 -0.92 -2.70 -23.80
CA ILE A 56 -1.46 -1.50 -23.17
C ILE A 56 -2.39 -1.95 -22.05
N ALA A 57 -1.98 -1.76 -20.81
CA ALA A 57 -2.85 -1.91 -19.65
C ALA A 57 -3.72 -0.66 -19.51
N ASN A 58 -4.94 -0.82 -19.02
CA ASN A 58 -5.86 0.30 -18.83
C ASN A 58 -6.63 0.16 -17.53
N ARG A 59 -6.83 1.29 -16.84
CA ARG A 59 -7.82 1.46 -15.78
C ARG A 59 -8.80 2.54 -16.18
N ALA A 60 -10.09 2.21 -16.20
CA ALA A 60 -11.18 3.19 -16.24
C ALA A 60 -11.91 3.14 -14.89
N ARG A 61 -11.97 4.26 -14.18
CA ARG A 61 -12.58 4.38 -12.84
C ARG A 61 -13.57 5.52 -12.82
N LEU A 62 -14.76 5.26 -12.29
CA LEU A 62 -15.76 6.28 -11.93
C LEU A 62 -15.89 6.30 -10.42
N SER A 63 -15.76 7.47 -9.83
CA SER A 63 -15.96 7.69 -8.39
C SER A 63 -17.02 8.73 -8.15
N LEU A 64 -17.92 8.42 -7.23
CA LEU A 64 -18.97 9.31 -6.73
C LEU A 64 -18.69 9.57 -5.25
N GLY A 65 -18.64 10.82 -4.86
CA GLY A 65 -18.52 11.24 -3.48
C GLY A 65 -19.74 12.06 -3.06
N TYR A 66 -20.15 11.91 -1.83
CA TYR A 66 -21.16 12.74 -1.19
C TYR A 66 -20.69 13.12 0.20
N GLU A 67 -20.73 14.39 0.53
CA GLU A 67 -20.36 14.91 1.84
C GLU A 67 -21.41 15.88 2.35
N ARG A 68 -21.76 15.70 3.62
CA ARG A 68 -22.58 16.58 4.44
C ARG A 68 -21.95 16.64 5.83
N SER A 69 -22.35 17.60 6.68
CA SER A 69 -21.75 17.85 8.01
C SER A 69 -21.41 16.58 8.83
N GLN A 70 -22.31 15.60 8.88
CA GLN A 70 -22.15 14.37 9.68
C GLN A 70 -21.93 13.10 8.84
N LEU A 71 -22.11 13.17 7.51
CA LEU A 71 -22.07 12.01 6.63
C LEU A 71 -21.13 12.26 5.46
N GLU A 72 -20.21 11.32 5.21
CA GLU A 72 -19.38 11.26 4.02
C GLU A 72 -19.50 9.88 3.41
N MET A 73 -19.71 9.79 2.11
CA MET A 73 -19.84 8.54 1.38
C MET A 73 -18.98 8.57 0.12
N ARG A 74 -18.46 7.43 -0.26
CA ARG A 74 -17.76 7.23 -1.54
C ARG A 74 -18.12 5.90 -2.16
N LEU A 75 -18.43 5.96 -3.45
CA LEU A 75 -18.58 4.80 -4.31
C LEU A 75 -17.60 4.94 -5.48
N SER A 76 -16.75 3.93 -5.70
CA SER A 76 -15.78 3.91 -6.78
C SER A 76 -15.81 2.55 -7.48
N ALA A 77 -16.21 2.54 -8.74
CA ALA A 77 -16.20 1.35 -9.59
C ALA A 77 -15.13 1.49 -10.67
N GLN A 78 -14.46 0.38 -11.00
CA GLN A 78 -13.41 0.39 -12.00
C GLN A 78 -13.42 -0.85 -12.89
N HIS A 79 -12.97 -0.66 -14.13
CA HIS A 79 -12.55 -1.71 -15.03
C HIS A 79 -11.03 -1.68 -15.15
N VAL A 80 -10.38 -2.85 -15.00
CA VAL A 80 -8.92 -3.01 -15.16
C VAL A 80 -8.67 -4.16 -16.12
N GLY A 81 -7.89 -3.92 -17.16
CA GLY A 81 -7.62 -4.92 -18.18
C GLY A 81 -6.49 -4.50 -19.13
N VAL A 82 -6.29 -5.29 -20.18
CA VAL A 82 -5.36 -5.03 -21.27
C VAL A 82 -6.18 -4.82 -22.55
N TRP A 83 -5.80 -3.86 -23.38
CA TRP A 83 -6.48 -3.62 -24.66
C TRP A 83 -6.44 -4.87 -25.54
N GLY A 84 -7.62 -5.27 -26.04
CA GLY A 84 -7.81 -6.49 -26.83
C GLY A 84 -7.98 -7.75 -25.98
N GLN A 85 -7.96 -7.67 -24.64
CA GLN A 85 -8.18 -8.79 -23.75
C GLN A 85 -9.67 -9.24 -23.76
N ASP A 86 -10.58 -8.27 -23.88
CA ASP A 86 -12.01 -8.51 -23.90
C ASP A 86 -12.46 -8.65 -25.38
N PRO A 87 -13.17 -9.71 -25.77
CA PRO A 87 -13.80 -9.80 -27.06
C PRO A 87 -14.89 -8.71 -27.23
N GLN A 88 -15.18 -8.31 -28.46
CA GLN A 88 -16.20 -7.27 -28.73
C GLN A 88 -17.59 -7.63 -28.15
N ILE A 89 -17.88 -8.93 -28.04
CA ILE A 89 -19.11 -9.47 -27.43
C ILE A 89 -18.68 -10.29 -26.22
N ASP A 90 -18.37 -9.63 -25.11
CA ASP A 90 -17.99 -10.30 -23.86
C ASP A 90 -19.12 -10.28 -22.85
N ARG A 91 -19.34 -11.44 -22.17
CA ARG A 91 -20.29 -11.56 -21.07
C ARG A 91 -19.61 -11.57 -19.70
N ASN A 92 -18.28 -11.52 -19.65
CA ASN A 92 -17.52 -11.53 -18.41
C ASN A 92 -17.43 -10.11 -17.84
N GLY A 93 -18.00 -9.91 -16.67
CA GLY A 93 -17.88 -8.65 -15.95
C GLY A 93 -16.48 -8.47 -15.37
N ARG A 94 -15.75 -7.41 -15.79
CA ARG A 94 -14.46 -7.02 -15.22
C ARG A 94 -14.56 -5.78 -14.34
N PHE A 95 -15.78 -5.38 -14.02
CA PHE A 95 -16.03 -4.30 -13.08
C PHE A 95 -15.86 -4.80 -11.64
N ILE A 96 -15.10 -4.06 -10.87
CA ILE A 96 -14.96 -4.27 -9.44
C ILE A 96 -15.24 -2.98 -8.67
N LEU A 97 -15.84 -3.10 -7.50
CA LEU A 97 -15.91 -2.00 -6.55
C LEU A 97 -14.53 -1.83 -5.91
N ASN A 98 -13.90 -0.69 -6.16
CA ASN A 98 -12.64 -0.31 -5.53
C ASN A 98 -12.87 0.33 -4.16
N GLU A 99 -13.92 1.16 -4.05
CA GLU A 99 -14.38 1.74 -2.80
C GLU A 99 -15.91 1.70 -2.73
N ALA A 100 -16.45 1.42 -1.56
CA ALA A 100 -17.88 1.52 -1.22
C ALA A 100 -18.00 1.65 0.29
N TRP A 101 -18.01 2.89 0.80
CA TRP A 101 -17.99 3.15 2.24
C TRP A 101 -18.80 4.38 2.63
N ALA A 102 -19.22 4.40 3.90
CA ALA A 102 -19.81 5.56 4.56
C ALA A 102 -19.05 5.89 5.85
N LYS A 103 -18.82 7.17 6.12
CA LYS A 103 -18.25 7.72 7.36
C LYS A 103 -19.29 8.59 8.05
N LEU A 104 -19.61 8.26 9.30
CA LEU A 104 -20.46 9.05 10.19
C LEU A 104 -19.58 9.78 11.20
N ARG A 105 -19.78 11.09 11.34
CA ARG A 105 -19.12 11.95 12.33
C ARG A 105 -20.07 12.20 13.50
N PHE A 106 -19.62 11.88 14.73
CA PHE A 106 -20.45 12.00 15.95
C PHE A 106 -20.20 13.30 16.73
N GLY A 107 -19.36 14.18 16.19
CA GLY A 107 -18.87 15.37 16.90
C GLY A 107 -17.61 15.10 17.73
N HIS A 108 -16.99 16.17 18.23
CA HIS A 108 -15.75 16.12 19.03
C HIS A 108 -14.62 15.29 18.41
N GLY A 109 -14.55 15.20 17.07
CA GLY A 109 -13.55 14.42 16.35
C GLY A 109 -13.83 12.92 16.24
N LEU A 110 -14.90 12.40 16.84
CA LEU A 110 -15.25 10.97 16.80
C LEU A 110 -15.96 10.61 15.49
N PHE A 111 -15.63 9.45 14.94
CA PHE A 111 -16.28 8.92 13.73
C PHE A 111 -16.29 7.40 13.68
N ALA A 112 -17.17 6.87 12.82
CA ALA A 112 -17.16 5.49 12.37
C ALA A 112 -17.20 5.48 10.83
N LYS A 113 -16.32 4.69 10.19
CA LYS A 113 -16.28 4.48 8.74
C LYS A 113 -16.38 2.99 8.45
N LEU A 114 -17.40 2.60 7.67
CA LEU A 114 -17.68 1.20 7.36
C LEU A 114 -17.74 0.98 5.85
N GLY A 115 -17.20 -0.14 5.40
CA GLY A 115 -17.26 -0.62 4.03
C GLY A 115 -15.89 -0.81 3.38
N ARG A 116 -15.91 -1.01 2.06
CA ARG A 116 -14.71 -1.22 1.23
C ARG A 116 -13.93 0.08 1.09
N GLN A 117 -12.72 0.13 1.59
CA GLN A 117 -11.91 1.34 1.67
C GLN A 117 -10.41 1.06 1.55
N PRO A 118 -9.62 1.98 0.99
CA PRO A 118 -8.17 1.91 1.09
C PRO A 118 -7.74 2.19 2.54
N LEU A 119 -6.69 1.50 2.98
CA LEU A 119 -5.98 1.78 4.23
C LEU A 119 -4.57 2.24 3.86
N SER A 120 -4.26 3.49 4.16
CA SER A 120 -2.97 4.11 3.88
C SER A 120 -2.52 4.85 5.14
N TYR A 121 -1.39 4.43 5.70
CA TYR A 121 -0.87 4.92 6.97
C TYR A 121 0.64 5.17 6.87
N ASP A 122 1.07 6.23 7.52
CA ASP A 122 2.48 6.66 7.60
C ASP A 122 3.11 6.82 6.21
N ASP A 123 4.24 6.15 5.95
CA ASP A 123 4.90 6.13 4.64
C ASP A 123 4.42 4.97 3.73
N GLU A 124 3.40 4.23 4.18
CA GLU A 124 2.82 3.05 3.48
C GLU A 124 3.71 1.81 3.46
N ARG A 125 4.60 1.63 4.41
CA ARG A 125 5.42 0.40 4.49
C ARG A 125 4.63 -0.84 4.89
N ILE A 126 3.55 -0.68 5.68
CA ILE A 126 2.72 -1.79 6.19
C ILE A 126 1.30 -1.75 5.64
N LEU A 127 0.68 -0.57 5.59
CA LEU A 127 -0.64 -0.34 5.02
C LEU A 127 -0.55 0.76 3.98
N GLY A 128 -0.79 0.41 2.71
CA GLY A 128 -0.75 1.32 1.59
C GLY A 128 -1.85 1.06 0.57
N ALA A 129 -2.36 2.12 -0.05
CA ALA A 129 -3.45 2.05 -1.03
C ALA A 129 -3.03 1.40 -2.36
N LEU A 130 -1.74 1.29 -2.64
CA LEU A 130 -1.18 0.70 -3.86
C LEU A 130 -1.77 1.31 -5.16
N ASP A 131 -2.13 2.59 -5.17
CA ASP A 131 -2.86 3.19 -6.31
C ASP A 131 -2.00 3.36 -7.58
N TRP A 132 -0.67 3.26 -7.47
CA TRP A 132 0.22 3.19 -8.63
C TRP A 132 -0.04 1.93 -9.48
N ASN A 133 -0.43 0.81 -8.85
CA ASN A 133 -0.87 -0.41 -9.52
C ASN A 133 -2.20 -0.17 -10.23
N MET A 134 -2.46 -0.91 -11.31
CA MET A 134 -3.70 -0.74 -12.09
C MET A 134 -4.94 -1.05 -11.26
N ALA A 135 -4.90 -2.05 -10.38
CA ALA A 135 -6.06 -2.44 -9.56
C ALA A 135 -6.23 -1.59 -8.29
N GLY A 136 -5.12 -1.15 -7.66
CA GLY A 136 -5.15 -0.58 -6.32
C GLY A 136 -5.32 -1.66 -5.25
N ARG A 137 -5.45 -1.24 -3.97
CA ARG A 137 -5.71 -2.13 -2.83
C ARG A 137 -6.83 -1.57 -1.98
N TYR A 138 -7.69 -2.45 -1.48
CA TYR A 138 -8.78 -2.13 -0.57
C TYR A 138 -8.93 -3.20 0.52
N HIS A 139 -9.65 -2.82 1.58
CA HIS A 139 -10.03 -3.68 2.69
C HIS A 139 -11.50 -3.44 3.01
N ASP A 140 -12.25 -4.51 3.28
CA ASP A 140 -13.60 -4.44 3.80
C ASP A 140 -13.50 -4.35 5.32
N ALA A 141 -13.76 -3.18 5.91
CA ALA A 141 -13.43 -2.90 7.30
C ALA A 141 -14.36 -1.89 7.96
N LEU A 142 -14.50 -2.01 9.28
CA LEU A 142 -14.97 -0.97 10.16
C LEU A 142 -13.76 -0.21 10.73
N LYS A 143 -13.75 1.11 10.56
CA LYS A 143 -12.77 2.00 11.18
C LYS A 143 -13.49 2.94 12.15
N LEU A 144 -13.17 2.82 13.44
CA LEU A 144 -13.55 3.76 14.48
C LEU A 144 -12.40 4.71 14.71
N GLY A 145 -12.68 5.98 14.92
CA GLY A 145 -11.59 6.92 15.08
C GLY A 145 -11.94 8.19 15.83
N TYR A 146 -10.87 8.81 16.28
CA TYR A 146 -10.83 10.17 16.79
C TYR A 146 -9.82 10.97 15.95
N GLU A 147 -10.24 12.12 15.45
CA GLU A 147 -9.41 13.03 14.65
C GLU A 147 -9.50 14.43 15.26
N SER A 148 -8.36 14.95 15.69
CA SER A 148 -8.18 16.33 16.12
C SER A 148 -7.15 17.03 15.21
N ARG A 149 -6.84 18.28 15.53
CA ARG A 149 -5.81 19.02 14.80
C ARG A 149 -4.41 18.43 14.93
N ARG A 150 -4.11 17.78 16.08
CA ARG A 150 -2.79 17.25 16.40
C ARG A 150 -2.78 15.73 16.54
N ASP A 151 -3.88 15.15 16.97
CA ASP A 151 -3.96 13.75 17.36
C ASP A 151 -4.95 12.99 16.50
N LEU A 152 -4.55 11.84 16.02
CA LEU A 152 -5.34 10.88 15.27
C LEU A 152 -5.27 9.54 15.98
N LEU A 153 -6.40 8.92 16.24
CA LEU A 153 -6.48 7.57 16.83
C LEU A 153 -7.47 6.75 16.01
N HIS A 154 -7.03 5.64 15.42
CA HIS A 154 -7.86 4.77 14.61
C HIS A 154 -7.82 3.33 15.11
N LEU A 155 -9.00 2.74 15.31
CA LEU A 155 -9.18 1.29 15.49
C LEU A 155 -9.82 0.73 14.22
N ILE A 156 -9.14 -0.21 13.56
CA ILE A 156 -9.57 -0.85 12.32
C ILE A 156 -9.88 -2.30 12.63
N LEU A 157 -11.07 -2.74 12.23
CA LEU A 157 -11.57 -4.10 12.41
C LEU A 157 -12.01 -4.66 11.07
N ALA A 158 -11.48 -5.81 10.67
CA ALA A 158 -11.89 -6.53 9.46
C ALA A 158 -12.05 -8.02 9.75
N PHE A 159 -13.03 -8.63 9.08
CA PHE A 159 -13.29 -10.05 9.13
C PHE A 159 -13.76 -10.53 7.76
N ASN A 160 -13.05 -11.50 7.21
CA ASN A 160 -13.26 -12.01 5.86
C ASN A 160 -13.78 -13.43 5.86
N GLN A 161 -14.72 -13.72 4.98
CA GLN A 161 -15.23 -15.04 4.68
C GLN A 161 -15.34 -15.24 3.16
N ASN A 162 -15.33 -16.48 2.70
CA ASN A 162 -15.38 -16.79 1.28
C ASN A 162 -16.80 -16.73 0.72
N ASP A 163 -17.80 -17.00 1.58
CA ASP A 163 -19.19 -17.16 1.17
C ASP A 163 -20.14 -16.97 2.37
N GLU A 164 -21.42 -16.71 2.08
CA GLU A 164 -22.51 -16.76 3.04
C GLU A 164 -22.89 -18.22 3.33
N ARG A 165 -22.82 -18.64 4.59
CA ARG A 165 -23.10 -20.01 5.00
C ARG A 165 -24.08 -20.08 6.16
N VAL A 166 -24.93 -21.12 6.15
CA VAL A 166 -25.84 -21.42 7.27
C VAL A 166 -25.14 -22.30 8.31
N ILE A 167 -24.21 -23.16 7.90
CA ILE A 167 -23.42 -24.07 8.72
C ILE A 167 -21.98 -24.15 8.19
N GLY A 168 -21.06 -24.75 8.92
CA GLY A 168 -19.68 -25.01 8.46
C GLY A 168 -18.62 -24.11 9.09
N GLY A 169 -18.96 -23.39 10.16
CA GLY A 169 -18.01 -22.60 10.93
C GLY A 169 -17.45 -21.39 10.17
N THR A 170 -16.24 -20.99 10.51
CA THR A 170 -15.59 -19.76 10.02
C THR A 170 -14.27 -20.03 9.26
N TYR A 171 -14.11 -21.22 8.69
CA TYR A 171 -12.93 -21.52 7.89
C TYR A 171 -12.86 -20.59 6.66
N TYR A 172 -11.71 -19.94 6.46
CA TYR A 172 -11.46 -18.99 5.40
C TYR A 172 -10.36 -19.46 4.47
N HIS A 173 -10.68 -19.81 3.23
CA HIS A 173 -9.66 -20.00 2.21
C HIS A 173 -9.07 -18.64 1.81
N PRO A 174 -7.75 -18.44 1.88
CA PRO A 174 -7.12 -17.22 1.39
C PRO A 174 -7.53 -16.95 -0.06
N GLY A 175 -8.17 -15.81 -0.29
CA GLY A 175 -8.75 -15.41 -1.56
C GLY A 175 -8.47 -13.95 -1.87
N ALA A 176 -9.54 -13.15 -2.00
CA ALA A 176 -9.44 -11.72 -2.29
C ALA A 176 -8.68 -10.95 -1.21
N GLN A 177 -8.84 -11.35 0.07
CA GLN A 177 -8.07 -10.78 1.18
C GLN A 177 -7.10 -11.83 1.73
N PRO A 178 -5.84 -11.45 2.02
CA PRO A 178 -4.80 -12.39 2.46
C PRO A 178 -4.84 -12.71 3.97
N TYR A 179 -5.89 -12.32 4.67
CA TYR A 179 -6.11 -12.58 6.10
C TYR A 179 -7.58 -12.92 6.37
N LYS A 180 -7.84 -13.70 7.41
CA LYS A 180 -9.18 -13.99 7.92
C LYS A 180 -9.73 -12.82 8.75
N SER A 181 -8.89 -12.25 9.62
CA SER A 181 -9.26 -11.11 10.45
C SER A 181 -8.10 -10.14 10.64
N MET A 182 -8.42 -8.88 10.87
CA MET A 182 -7.45 -7.84 11.19
C MET A 182 -8.02 -6.95 12.29
N GLN A 183 -7.23 -6.73 13.33
CA GLN A 183 -7.44 -5.69 14.34
C GLN A 183 -6.20 -4.81 14.34
N THR A 184 -6.37 -3.52 14.06
CA THR A 184 -5.25 -2.58 14.02
C THR A 184 -5.60 -1.34 14.82
N LEU A 185 -4.74 -1.02 15.77
CA LEU A 185 -4.75 0.26 16.49
C LEU A 185 -3.61 1.11 15.94
N TRP A 186 -3.92 2.32 15.52
CA TRP A 186 -2.95 3.29 15.05
C TRP A 186 -3.20 4.65 15.69
N TYR A 187 -2.13 5.26 16.18
CA TYR A 187 -2.13 6.60 16.76
C TYR A 187 -1.08 7.45 16.06
N ALA A 188 -1.35 8.72 15.84
CA ALA A 188 -0.37 9.71 15.41
C ALA A 188 -0.57 11.02 16.15
N HIS A 189 0.56 11.62 16.53
CA HIS A 189 0.65 13.00 17.01
C HIS A 189 1.49 13.82 16.04
N THR A 190 1.01 15.02 15.72
CA THR A 190 1.71 15.96 14.84
C THR A 190 1.82 17.32 15.54
N ASP A 191 3.04 17.81 15.65
CA ASP A 191 3.35 19.17 16.06
C ASP A 191 4.03 19.94 14.92
N GLU A 192 4.44 21.18 15.16
CA GLU A 192 5.07 22.05 14.18
C GLU A 192 6.36 21.45 13.59
N HIS A 193 7.17 20.83 14.46
CA HIS A 193 8.50 20.34 14.11
C HIS A 193 8.63 18.83 14.08
N PHE A 194 7.64 18.09 14.55
CA PHE A 194 7.71 16.63 14.56
C PHE A 194 6.35 15.95 14.37
N ARG A 195 6.41 14.75 13.87
CA ARG A 195 5.31 13.80 13.84
C ARG A 195 5.79 12.47 14.37
N VAL A 196 5.03 11.86 15.26
CA VAL A 196 5.26 10.50 15.73
C VAL A 196 3.98 9.70 15.52
N SER A 197 4.12 8.44 15.11
CA SER A 197 2.99 7.51 15.06
C SER A 197 3.39 6.14 15.59
N ALA A 198 2.40 5.40 16.09
CA ALA A 198 2.55 4.05 16.55
C ALA A 198 1.42 3.16 15.97
N LEU A 199 1.77 1.92 15.62
CA LEU A 199 0.88 0.92 15.07
C LEU A 199 1.00 -0.37 15.87
N ALA A 200 -0.17 -0.96 16.23
CA ALA A 200 -0.26 -2.32 16.75
C ALA A 200 -1.31 -3.07 15.91
N MET A 201 -0.87 -4.05 15.12
CA MET A 201 -1.70 -4.84 14.24
C MET A 201 -1.69 -6.30 14.68
N ASN A 202 -2.87 -6.92 14.72
CA ASN A 202 -3.04 -8.35 14.93
C ASN A 202 -3.78 -8.93 13.72
N LEU A 203 -3.14 -9.83 13.00
CA LEU A 203 -3.70 -10.53 11.85
C LEU A 203 -4.05 -11.95 12.23
N GLY A 204 -5.30 -12.36 11.99
CA GLY A 204 -5.72 -13.75 12.05
C GLY A 204 -5.53 -14.40 10.67
N LEU A 205 -4.68 -15.42 10.62
CA LEU A 205 -4.40 -16.22 9.45
C LEU A 205 -5.08 -17.59 9.61
N GLU A 206 -5.73 -18.08 8.55
CA GLU A 206 -6.36 -19.39 8.61
C GLU A 206 -5.31 -20.50 8.50
N GLY A 207 -5.33 -21.41 9.45
CA GLY A 207 -4.59 -22.66 9.44
C GLY A 207 -5.53 -23.86 9.54
N GLY A 208 -4.99 -25.06 9.53
CA GLY A 208 -5.76 -26.29 9.62
C GLY A 208 -6.53 -26.62 8.34
N THR A 209 -7.71 -27.23 8.51
CA THR A 209 -8.60 -27.66 7.42
C THR A 209 -10.02 -27.14 7.66
N ALA A 210 -10.90 -27.29 6.66
CA ALA A 210 -12.31 -26.88 6.76
C ALA A 210 -13.04 -27.56 7.94
N ASP A 211 -12.69 -28.83 8.25
CA ASP A 211 -13.27 -29.59 9.35
C ASP A 211 -12.64 -29.23 10.71
N ARG A 212 -11.43 -28.67 10.67
CA ARG A 212 -10.67 -28.27 11.86
C ARG A 212 -9.98 -26.92 11.60
N ALA A 213 -10.78 -25.88 11.58
CA ALA A 213 -10.30 -24.53 11.40
C ALA A 213 -9.50 -24.05 12.62
N GLU A 214 -8.31 -23.54 12.38
CA GLU A 214 -7.44 -22.98 13.42
C GLU A 214 -6.95 -21.59 12.98
N THR A 215 -7.25 -20.56 13.75
CA THR A 215 -6.76 -19.22 13.47
C THR A 215 -5.41 -19.02 14.16
N ARG A 216 -4.36 -18.76 13.39
CA ARG A 216 -3.03 -18.37 13.87
C ARG A 216 -2.91 -16.85 13.84
N TYR A 217 -2.22 -16.29 14.81
CA TYR A 217 -2.11 -14.85 14.92
C TYR A 217 -0.69 -14.37 14.70
N GLN A 218 -0.56 -13.37 13.83
CA GLN A 218 0.66 -12.61 13.57
C GLN A 218 0.46 -11.18 14.09
N GLN A 219 1.35 -10.71 14.93
CA GLN A 219 1.36 -9.33 15.42
C GLN A 219 2.45 -8.52 14.71
N THR A 220 2.14 -7.26 14.41
CA THR A 220 3.10 -6.27 13.91
C THR A 220 2.99 -5.00 14.75
N PHE A 221 4.09 -4.60 15.36
CA PHE A 221 4.22 -3.35 16.10
C PHE A 221 5.14 -2.41 15.32
N GLY A 222 4.77 -1.15 15.24
CA GLY A 222 5.54 -0.16 14.49
C GLY A 222 5.54 1.21 15.13
N VAL A 223 6.62 1.94 14.90
CA VAL A 223 6.76 3.35 15.26
C VAL A 223 7.37 4.09 14.08
N ASN A 224 6.82 5.26 13.75
CA ASN A 224 7.38 6.18 12.79
C ASN A 224 7.62 7.52 13.45
N LEU A 225 8.73 8.16 13.08
CA LEU A 225 9.12 9.49 13.53
C LEU A 225 9.50 10.32 12.32
N GLY A 226 8.94 11.51 12.22
CA GLY A 226 9.35 12.57 11.30
C GLY A 226 9.75 13.80 12.11
N VAL A 227 10.88 14.40 11.80
CA VAL A 227 11.36 15.62 12.46
C VAL A 227 11.81 16.62 11.40
N ARG A 228 11.32 17.84 11.51
CA ARG A 228 11.69 18.97 10.67
C ARG A 228 12.19 20.11 11.55
N PRO A 229 13.47 20.12 11.90
CA PRO A 229 14.03 21.15 12.79
C PRO A 229 13.93 22.55 12.18
N ASP A 230 14.10 22.63 10.85
CA ASP A 230 14.03 23.86 10.06
C ASP A 230 13.57 23.55 8.62
N ARG A 231 13.65 24.52 7.73
CA ARG A 231 13.28 24.37 6.31
C ARG A 231 14.32 23.61 5.48
N ALA A 232 15.53 23.44 5.99
CA ALA A 232 16.64 22.84 5.26
C ALA A 232 16.74 21.33 5.48
N LEU A 233 16.12 20.79 6.55
CA LEU A 233 16.31 19.39 6.93
C LEU A 233 15.00 18.70 7.32
N ASP A 234 14.66 17.60 6.62
CA ASP A 234 13.63 16.64 7.00
C ASP A 234 14.30 15.32 7.37
N LEU A 235 14.10 14.87 8.59
CA LEU A 235 14.52 13.55 9.07
C LEU A 235 13.32 12.65 9.27
N SER A 236 13.40 11.39 8.85
CA SER A 236 12.37 10.40 9.15
C SER A 236 12.99 9.05 9.49
N GLY A 237 12.31 8.31 10.37
CA GLY A 237 12.70 6.97 10.76
C GLY A 237 11.47 6.11 11.01
N ALA A 238 11.62 4.82 10.77
CA ALA A 238 10.60 3.82 11.05
C ALA A 238 11.25 2.57 11.63
N PHE A 239 10.55 1.94 12.57
CA PHE A 239 10.92 0.63 13.10
C PHE A 239 9.68 -0.22 13.23
N TYR A 240 9.76 -1.47 12.75
CA TYR A 240 8.68 -2.46 12.90
C TYR A 240 9.23 -3.79 13.40
N TYR A 241 8.45 -4.45 14.25
CA TYR A 241 8.72 -5.79 14.75
C TYR A 241 7.50 -6.69 14.54
N GLN A 242 7.76 -7.92 14.07
CA GLN A 242 6.74 -8.93 13.82
C GLN A 242 6.99 -10.15 14.69
N MET A 243 5.92 -10.66 15.29
CA MET A 243 5.93 -11.84 16.16
C MET A 243 4.64 -12.65 15.98
N GLY A 244 4.53 -13.75 16.72
CA GLY A 244 3.38 -14.65 16.68
C GLY A 244 3.64 -15.86 15.80
N ARG A 245 2.66 -16.24 14.95
CA ARG A 245 2.73 -17.45 14.12
C ARG A 245 2.24 -17.22 12.69
N THR A 246 2.86 -17.89 11.74
CA THR A 246 2.36 -18.01 10.36
C THR A 246 1.13 -18.92 10.30
N ALA A 247 0.42 -18.94 9.16
CA ALA A 247 -0.65 -19.90 8.91
C ALA A 247 -0.22 -21.38 9.07
N ALA A 248 1.05 -21.68 8.76
CA ALA A 248 1.67 -23.00 8.91
C ALA A 248 2.19 -23.29 10.32
N ASP A 249 1.83 -22.49 11.32
CA ASP A 249 2.22 -22.64 12.72
C ASP A 249 3.71 -22.45 13.02
N VAL A 250 4.45 -21.76 12.16
CA VAL A 250 5.85 -21.40 12.37
C VAL A 250 5.92 -20.10 13.19
N SER A 251 6.73 -20.08 14.24
CA SER A 251 6.95 -18.86 15.06
C SER A 251 7.64 -17.78 14.24
N ILE A 252 7.21 -16.53 14.42
CA ILE A 252 7.75 -15.35 13.73
C ILE A 252 8.62 -14.54 14.69
N SER A 253 9.76 -14.05 14.20
CA SER A 253 10.59 -13.06 14.88
C SER A 253 11.36 -12.26 13.82
N ALA A 254 10.72 -11.23 13.28
CA ALA A 254 11.25 -10.45 12.17
C ALA A 254 11.15 -8.95 12.47
N TRP A 255 12.04 -8.15 11.88
CA TRP A 255 12.06 -6.72 12.10
C TRP A 255 12.58 -5.94 10.90
N MET A 256 12.22 -4.68 10.83
CA MET A 256 12.79 -3.72 9.90
C MET A 256 13.09 -2.39 10.58
N ALA A 257 14.10 -1.70 10.06
CA ALA A 257 14.41 -0.32 10.43
C ALA A 257 14.69 0.50 9.17
N ALA A 258 14.25 1.75 9.17
CA ALA A 258 14.48 2.69 8.08
C ALA A 258 14.86 4.06 8.63
N LEU A 259 15.82 4.72 7.99
CA LEU A 259 16.21 6.08 8.26
C LEU A 259 16.34 6.84 6.95
N ARG A 260 15.87 8.10 6.92
CA ARG A 260 15.97 8.98 5.76
C ARG A 260 16.23 10.41 6.20
N ALA A 261 17.12 11.08 5.49
CA ALA A 261 17.36 12.52 5.58
C ALA A 261 17.13 13.16 4.21
N ASN A 262 16.31 14.20 4.15
CA ASN A 262 16.18 15.07 2.99
C ASN A 262 16.77 16.43 3.37
N ILE A 263 17.76 16.88 2.60
CA ILE A 263 18.49 18.12 2.80
C ILE A 263 18.13 19.08 1.68
N HIS A 264 17.45 20.16 1.98
CA HIS A 264 17.04 21.21 1.05
C HIS A 264 18.12 22.30 1.03
N ALA A 265 19.09 22.15 0.12
CA ALA A 265 20.21 23.10 0.02
C ALA A 265 19.77 24.47 -0.51
N THR A 266 18.78 24.48 -1.42
CA THR A 266 18.08 25.68 -1.94
C THR A 266 16.64 25.34 -2.24
N GLU A 267 15.82 26.33 -2.65
CA GLU A 267 14.43 26.07 -3.12
C GLU A 267 14.37 25.12 -4.33
N GLY A 268 15.43 25.03 -5.13
CA GLY A 268 15.47 24.19 -6.33
C GLY A 268 16.39 22.98 -6.23
N LEU A 269 17.10 22.78 -5.11
CA LEU A 269 18.09 21.71 -4.97
C LEU A 269 17.91 20.97 -3.66
N SER A 270 17.69 19.66 -3.73
CA SER A 270 17.63 18.81 -2.54
C SER A 270 18.40 17.50 -2.72
N PHE A 271 18.96 17.03 -1.62
CA PHE A 271 19.64 15.75 -1.48
C PHE A 271 18.82 14.82 -0.60
N GLN A 272 18.85 13.54 -0.91
CA GLN A 272 18.26 12.49 -0.10
C GLN A 272 19.33 11.47 0.26
N LEU A 273 19.37 11.08 1.52
CA LEU A 273 20.17 9.96 2.03
C LEU A 273 19.25 9.03 2.80
N GLY A 274 19.43 7.72 2.67
CA GLY A 274 18.63 6.79 3.43
C GLY A 274 19.23 5.40 3.52
N SER A 275 18.73 4.65 4.48
CA SER A 275 19.10 3.26 4.72
C SER A 275 17.88 2.51 5.24
N ASP A 276 17.50 1.43 4.55
CA ASP A 276 16.40 0.55 4.88
C ASP A 276 16.96 -0.86 5.13
N TYR A 277 16.67 -1.43 6.30
CA TYR A 277 17.07 -2.79 6.66
C TYR A 277 15.85 -3.65 6.97
N LEU A 278 15.75 -4.80 6.32
CA LEU A 278 14.75 -5.84 6.56
C LEU A 278 15.46 -7.13 6.98
N SER A 279 15.09 -7.70 8.11
CA SER A 279 15.62 -8.97 8.56
C SER A 279 15.29 -10.10 7.57
N GLY A 280 16.13 -11.11 7.50
CA GLY A 280 16.00 -12.27 6.64
C GLY A 280 16.02 -13.60 7.40
N ASP A 281 15.65 -14.67 6.70
CA ASP A 281 15.64 -16.02 7.22
C ASP A 281 17.08 -16.58 7.37
N LYS A 282 17.31 -17.35 8.42
CA LYS A 282 18.52 -18.12 8.62
C LYS A 282 18.29 -19.59 8.24
N ARG A 283 19.27 -20.23 7.59
CA ARG A 283 19.15 -21.59 7.07
C ARG A 283 18.81 -22.66 8.11
N GLU A 284 19.23 -22.48 9.35
CA GLU A 284 19.03 -23.45 10.45
C GLU A 284 17.95 -22.99 11.45
N SER A 285 17.27 -21.89 11.17
CA SER A 285 16.24 -21.37 12.05
C SER A 285 14.95 -22.18 11.94
N THR A 286 14.34 -22.51 13.07
CA THR A 286 12.98 -23.05 13.15
C THR A 286 11.93 -21.93 13.17
N ARG A 287 12.34 -20.66 13.02
CA ARG A 287 11.49 -19.48 13.03
C ARG A 287 11.48 -18.82 11.67
N PHE A 288 10.40 -18.15 11.35
CA PHE A 288 10.31 -17.23 10.23
C PHE A 288 10.90 -15.88 10.68
N GLU A 289 12.06 -15.52 10.12
CA GLU A 289 12.83 -14.34 10.52
C GLU A 289 12.85 -13.25 9.43
N ALA A 290 12.37 -13.54 8.23
CA ALA A 290 12.25 -12.55 7.16
C ALA A 290 11.10 -11.57 7.43
N PHE A 291 11.40 -10.27 7.40
CA PHE A 291 10.38 -9.25 7.57
C PHE A 291 9.38 -9.26 6.40
N ASN A 292 8.09 -9.32 6.72
CA ASN A 292 7.01 -9.27 5.74
C ASN A 292 6.40 -7.85 5.71
N PRO A 293 6.57 -7.08 4.63
CA PRO A 293 5.98 -5.74 4.52
C PRO A 293 4.45 -5.73 4.33
N LEU A 294 3.78 -6.85 4.46
CA LEU A 294 2.32 -7.03 4.47
C LEU A 294 1.60 -6.32 3.31
N TYR A 295 0.82 -5.29 3.62
CA TYR A 295 -0.06 -4.57 2.68
C TYR A 295 0.53 -3.20 2.30
N GLY A 296 1.83 -3.04 2.37
CA GLY A 296 2.53 -1.80 2.01
C GLY A 296 2.52 -1.50 0.51
N THR A 297 2.85 -0.27 0.15
CA THR A 297 3.13 0.17 -1.23
C THR A 297 4.63 0.01 -1.51
N HIS A 298 5.08 -1.23 -1.68
CA HIS A 298 6.50 -1.59 -1.67
C HIS A 298 7.29 -0.95 -2.82
N HIS A 299 6.65 -0.67 -3.95
CA HIS A 299 7.27 0.03 -5.08
C HIS A 299 7.79 1.45 -4.76
N LYS A 300 7.43 2.02 -3.61
CA LYS A 300 7.99 3.28 -3.10
C LYS A 300 9.41 3.14 -2.55
N PHE A 301 9.85 1.90 -2.29
CA PHE A 301 11.07 1.56 -1.55
C PHE A 301 11.90 0.55 -2.33
N TYR A 302 13.14 0.35 -1.96
CA TYR A 302 14.00 -0.76 -2.42
C TYR A 302 14.31 -0.74 -3.92
N GLY A 303 14.33 0.46 -4.53
CA GLY A 303 14.60 0.67 -5.95
C GLY A 303 13.39 0.45 -6.85
N ALA A 304 13.32 1.20 -7.95
CA ALA A 304 12.16 1.24 -8.85
C ALA A 304 11.93 -0.04 -9.67
N MET A 305 12.87 -0.99 -9.65
CA MET A 305 12.76 -2.26 -10.40
C MET A 305 12.07 -3.38 -9.61
N ASP A 306 11.81 -3.21 -8.32
CA ASP A 306 11.28 -4.21 -7.38
C ASP A 306 12.10 -5.51 -7.32
N TYR A 307 13.32 -5.51 -7.86
CA TYR A 307 14.12 -6.72 -8.08
C TYR A 307 14.47 -7.42 -6.77
N PHE A 308 15.07 -6.70 -5.82
CA PHE A 308 15.55 -7.29 -4.57
C PHE A 308 14.43 -7.62 -3.60
N TYR A 309 13.34 -6.87 -3.65
CA TYR A 309 12.19 -7.09 -2.80
C TYR A 309 11.31 -8.27 -3.29
N ALA A 310 11.08 -8.39 -4.60
CA ALA A 310 10.15 -9.35 -5.20
C ALA A 310 10.83 -10.53 -5.89
N SER A 311 12.17 -10.58 -5.94
CA SER A 311 12.90 -11.70 -6.56
C SER A 311 12.71 -12.99 -5.77
N PRO A 312 12.41 -14.12 -6.40
CA PRO A 312 12.45 -15.41 -5.76
C PRO A 312 13.90 -15.76 -5.41
N PHE A 313 14.13 -16.14 -4.17
CA PHE A 313 15.44 -16.59 -3.71
C PHE A 313 15.56 -18.10 -3.83
N ALA A 314 16.78 -18.58 -4.08
CA ALA A 314 17.08 -20.00 -4.13
C ALA A 314 16.68 -20.68 -2.81
N ASN A 315 16.09 -21.87 -2.90
CA ASN A 315 15.66 -22.69 -1.77
C ASN A 315 14.55 -22.09 -0.88
N GLY A 316 13.79 -21.12 -1.37
CA GLY A 316 12.65 -20.53 -0.65
C GLY A 316 13.01 -19.69 0.58
N LEU A 317 14.31 -19.42 0.81
CA LEU A 317 14.76 -18.53 1.86
C LEU A 317 14.74 -17.08 1.39
N ASN A 318 14.26 -16.18 2.25
CA ASN A 318 14.37 -14.74 2.04
C ASN A 318 15.56 -14.23 2.86
N PRO A 319 16.68 -13.81 2.24
CA PRO A 319 17.90 -13.39 2.95
C PRO A 319 17.75 -12.03 3.64
N GLY A 320 16.57 -11.38 3.55
CA GLY A 320 16.40 -10.01 3.98
C GLY A 320 16.94 -9.00 2.98
N LEU A 321 17.01 -7.74 3.38
CA LEU A 321 17.45 -6.66 2.52
C LEU A 321 18.13 -5.56 3.33
N TRP A 322 19.23 -5.03 2.81
CA TRP A 322 19.83 -3.78 3.30
C TRP A 322 20.08 -2.85 2.13
N ASP A 323 19.20 -1.86 1.98
CA ASP A 323 19.22 -0.86 0.92
C ASP A 323 19.77 0.46 1.46
N ASN A 324 20.93 0.87 0.96
CA ASN A 324 21.52 2.19 1.23
C ASN A 324 21.41 3.04 -0.04
N TYR A 325 20.82 4.22 0.06
CA TYR A 325 20.57 5.04 -1.10
C TYR A 325 20.91 6.50 -0.92
N ALA A 326 21.28 7.12 -2.03
CA ALA A 326 21.52 8.55 -2.13
C ALA A 326 20.82 9.11 -3.39
N GLY A 327 20.16 10.23 -3.24
CA GLY A 327 19.42 10.89 -4.30
C GLY A 327 19.68 12.37 -4.41
N LEU A 328 19.48 12.89 -5.60
CA LEU A 328 19.57 14.32 -5.95
C LEU A 328 18.29 14.70 -6.70
N ASN A 329 17.66 15.81 -6.30
CA ASN A 329 16.54 16.40 -7.03
C ASN A 329 16.84 17.87 -7.34
N VAL A 330 16.60 18.25 -8.60
CA VAL A 330 16.84 19.60 -9.12
C VAL A 330 15.57 20.11 -9.79
N ALA A 331 15.03 21.21 -9.33
CA ALA A 331 14.00 21.97 -10.05
C ALA A 331 14.68 22.82 -11.12
N VAL A 332 14.59 22.39 -12.38
CA VAL A 332 15.22 23.08 -13.53
C VAL A 332 14.39 24.29 -13.93
N THR A 333 13.06 24.16 -13.88
CA THR A 333 12.08 25.25 -14.09
C THR A 333 10.92 25.06 -13.12
N PRO A 334 9.99 26.04 -12.98
CA PRO A 334 8.79 25.85 -12.15
C PRO A 334 7.93 24.64 -12.54
N SER A 335 8.04 24.15 -13.77
CA SER A 335 7.28 23.02 -14.31
C SER A 335 8.11 21.77 -14.61
N LEU A 336 9.43 21.81 -14.41
CA LEU A 336 10.33 20.69 -14.71
C LEU A 336 11.26 20.42 -13.53
N SER A 337 11.18 19.23 -12.97
CA SER A 337 12.13 18.71 -11.97
C SER A 337 12.80 17.43 -12.49
N LEU A 338 14.09 17.29 -12.22
CA LEU A 338 14.87 16.11 -12.52
C LEU A 338 15.36 15.48 -11.20
N GLY A 339 15.21 14.16 -11.11
CA GLY A 339 15.68 13.40 -9.95
C GLY A 339 16.49 12.19 -10.37
N ALA A 340 17.51 11.86 -9.58
CA ALA A 340 18.29 10.65 -9.72
C ALA A 340 18.56 10.06 -8.35
N THR A 341 18.38 8.75 -8.17
CA THR A 341 18.69 8.03 -6.92
C THR A 341 19.51 6.80 -7.25
N GLY A 342 20.63 6.64 -6.58
CA GLY A 342 21.46 5.44 -6.60
C GLY A 342 21.18 4.60 -5.36
N HIS A 343 21.10 3.27 -5.55
CA HIS A 343 20.88 2.28 -4.50
C HIS A 343 22.06 1.31 -4.43
N TYR A 344 22.43 0.92 -3.23
CA TYR A 344 23.40 -0.14 -2.93
C TYR A 344 22.76 -1.14 -1.97
N PHE A 345 22.61 -2.36 -2.49
CA PHE A 345 21.95 -3.46 -1.79
C PHE A 345 22.96 -4.46 -1.23
#